data_41663d8105f8f6364357b2a5bb91cc4b
#
_entry.id   41663d8105f8f6364357b2a5bb91cc4b
#
_cell.length_a   1.000
_cell.length_b   1.000
_cell.length_c   1.000
_cell.angle_alpha   90.00
_cell.angle_beta   90.00
_cell.angle_gamma   90.00
#
_symmetry.space_group_name_H-M   'P 1'
#
loop_
_entity.id
_entity.type
_entity.pdbx_description
1 polymer ?
#
loop_
_entity_poly.entity_id
_entity_poly.type
_entity_poly.pdbx_seq_one_letter_code
_entity_poly.pdbx_strand_id
1 'polypeptide(L)'
;MSAFLDSDLPPDTVPRARAGDVGAQEAIYRAYQRPVRTLARRLVLRAAQAEDLAQDVFVEVLQSLGQFDGRGSFAGWIRTITVRKCLMHLRSPWQRGRRWVEGLMPPDAEVPAADAAGAGGGRALDLERALARLGDTARAVVWLHDVEGYTHAEIGALLGGTASLSKSQLVRAHARLRELLEPDGVKTSCMPVSTNC
;
A
#
# COMPACT_ATOMS: atom_id res chain seq x y z
N MET A 1 9.61 -6.72 5.03
CA MET A 1 10.63 -6.46 3.98
C MET A 1 9.89 -6.18 2.68
N SER A 2 10.26 -5.12 1.96
CA SER A 2 9.60 -4.75 0.71
C SER A 2 9.89 -5.78 -0.37
N ALA A 3 8.84 -6.23 -1.09
CA ALA A 3 8.96 -7.21 -2.17
C ALA A 3 9.84 -6.73 -3.36
N PHE A 4 10.24 -5.45 -3.35
CA PHE A 4 11.11 -4.87 -4.38
C PHE A 4 12.61 -5.18 -4.21
N LEU A 5 13.02 -5.74 -3.05
CA LEU A 5 14.44 -5.98 -2.77
C LEU A 5 14.99 -7.26 -3.44
N ASP A 6 14.12 -8.16 -3.87
CA ASP A 6 14.51 -9.49 -4.40
C ASP A 6 14.62 -9.53 -5.94
N SER A 7 14.54 -8.37 -6.62
CA SER A 7 14.54 -8.33 -8.09
C SER A 7 15.94 -8.01 -8.60
N ASP A 8 16.69 -9.06 -8.92
CA ASP A 8 18.04 -8.96 -9.49
C ASP A 8 17.97 -8.87 -11.02
N LEU A 9 18.29 -7.69 -11.56
CA LEU A 9 18.41 -7.48 -13.01
C LEU A 9 19.89 -7.34 -13.39
N PRO A 10 20.31 -7.93 -14.53
CA PRO A 10 21.64 -7.65 -15.07
C PRO A 10 21.89 -6.14 -15.21
N PRO A 11 23.11 -5.64 -14.92
CA PRO A 11 23.40 -4.22 -14.89
C PRO A 11 23.16 -3.49 -16.24
N ASP A 12 23.26 -4.20 -17.33
CA ASP A 12 23.04 -3.70 -18.70
C ASP A 12 21.57 -3.63 -19.11
N THR A 13 20.66 -4.23 -18.32
CA THR A 13 19.23 -4.31 -18.68
C THR A 13 18.59 -2.93 -18.81
N VAL A 14 18.81 -2.03 -17.86
CA VAL A 14 18.22 -0.68 -17.91
C VAL A 14 18.78 0.16 -19.07
N PRO A 15 20.11 0.21 -19.33
CA PRO A 15 20.64 0.85 -20.52
C PRO A 15 20.08 0.32 -21.85
N ARG A 16 19.96 -1.00 -21.99
CA ARG A 16 19.39 -1.64 -23.19
C ARG A 16 17.92 -1.30 -23.37
N ALA A 17 17.13 -1.36 -22.29
CA ALA A 17 15.71 -1.02 -22.34
C ALA A 17 15.49 0.45 -22.75
N ARG A 18 16.37 1.38 -22.30
CA ARG A 18 16.39 2.77 -22.77
C ARG A 18 16.67 2.92 -24.25
N ALA A 19 17.53 2.08 -24.79
CA ALA A 19 17.84 2.04 -26.22
C ALA A 19 16.72 1.41 -27.07
N GLY A 20 15.62 1.00 -26.45
CA GLY A 20 14.47 0.41 -27.14
C GLY A 20 14.53 -1.11 -27.31
N ASP A 21 15.45 -1.79 -26.62
CA ASP A 21 15.52 -3.27 -26.62
C ASP A 21 14.29 -3.85 -25.92
N VAL A 22 13.39 -4.43 -26.71
CA VAL A 22 12.14 -5.03 -26.24
C VAL A 22 12.40 -6.19 -25.26
N GLY A 23 13.44 -6.99 -25.48
CA GLY A 23 13.79 -8.08 -24.56
C GLY A 23 14.22 -7.57 -23.18
N ALA A 24 14.95 -6.45 -23.13
CA ALA A 24 15.32 -5.80 -21.88
C ALA A 24 14.11 -5.16 -21.18
N GLN A 25 13.17 -4.57 -21.95
CA GLN A 25 11.91 -4.05 -21.41
C GLN A 25 11.04 -5.17 -20.81
N GLU A 26 10.95 -6.31 -21.51
CA GLU A 26 10.26 -7.50 -21.02
C GLU A 26 10.90 -8.06 -19.74
N ALA A 27 12.23 -8.07 -19.67
CA ALA A 27 12.94 -8.50 -18.45
C ALA A 27 12.61 -7.61 -17.25
N ILE A 28 12.54 -6.28 -17.43
CA ILE A 28 12.09 -5.35 -16.40
C ILE A 28 10.65 -5.68 -15.97
N TYR A 29 9.74 -5.86 -16.91
CA TYR A 29 8.36 -6.21 -16.60
C TYR A 29 8.27 -7.50 -15.79
N ARG A 30 8.94 -8.56 -16.22
CA ARG A 30 8.92 -9.87 -15.55
C ARG A 30 9.49 -9.80 -14.14
N ALA A 31 10.57 -9.03 -13.92
CA ALA A 31 11.20 -8.88 -12.63
C ALA A 31 10.28 -8.14 -11.62
N TYR A 32 9.58 -7.09 -12.08
CA TYR A 32 8.85 -6.19 -11.19
C TYR A 32 7.33 -6.36 -11.20
N GLN A 33 6.72 -7.16 -12.08
CA GLN A 33 5.27 -7.31 -12.14
C GLN A 33 4.66 -7.79 -10.80
N ARG A 34 5.29 -8.76 -10.14
CA ARG A 34 4.81 -9.29 -8.86
C ARG A 34 4.93 -8.26 -7.73
N PRO A 35 6.09 -7.62 -7.49
CA PRO A 35 6.22 -6.55 -6.51
C PRO A 35 5.24 -5.40 -6.72
N VAL A 36 5.10 -4.89 -7.96
CA VAL A 36 4.20 -3.79 -8.31
C VAL A 36 2.75 -4.15 -8.01
N ARG A 37 2.27 -5.32 -8.48
CA ARG A 37 0.92 -5.80 -8.20
C ARG A 37 0.65 -5.99 -6.70
N THR A 38 1.61 -6.57 -5.99
CA THR A 38 1.49 -6.78 -4.54
C THR A 38 1.32 -5.45 -3.83
N LEU A 39 2.17 -4.45 -4.13
CA LEU A 39 2.07 -3.13 -3.52
C LEU A 39 0.76 -2.42 -3.91
N ALA A 40 0.36 -2.46 -5.19
CA ALA A 40 -0.90 -1.88 -5.63
C ALA A 40 -2.10 -2.48 -4.88
N ARG A 41 -2.17 -3.81 -4.74
CA ARG A 41 -3.23 -4.51 -3.98
C ARG A 41 -3.23 -4.17 -2.49
N ARG A 42 -2.07 -3.87 -1.90
CA ARG A 42 -1.98 -3.43 -0.50
C ARG A 42 -2.48 -1.99 -0.30
N LEU A 43 -2.28 -1.12 -1.30
CA LEU A 43 -2.72 0.27 -1.24
C LEU A 43 -4.17 0.46 -1.73
N VAL A 44 -4.64 -0.37 -2.69
CA VAL A 44 -5.97 -0.27 -3.29
C VAL A 44 -6.71 -1.59 -3.11
N LEU A 45 -7.85 -1.57 -2.39
CA LEU A 45 -8.59 -2.80 -2.02
C LEU A 45 -9.18 -3.54 -3.22
N ARG A 46 -9.63 -2.81 -4.23
CA ARG A 46 -10.31 -3.41 -5.38
C ARG A 46 -9.29 -4.04 -6.31
N ALA A 47 -9.32 -5.36 -6.43
CA ALA A 47 -8.37 -6.12 -7.24
C ALA A 47 -8.29 -5.63 -8.69
N ALA A 48 -9.43 -5.37 -9.34
CA ALA A 48 -9.47 -4.84 -10.70
C ALA A 48 -8.74 -3.50 -10.83
N GLN A 49 -8.98 -2.56 -9.90
CA GLN A 49 -8.31 -1.26 -9.90
C GLN A 49 -6.80 -1.39 -9.61
N ALA A 50 -6.40 -2.33 -8.75
CA ALA A 50 -4.99 -2.59 -8.48
C ALA A 50 -4.27 -3.15 -9.71
N GLU A 51 -4.94 -4.00 -10.50
CA GLU A 51 -4.40 -4.52 -11.76
C GLU A 51 -4.27 -3.41 -12.81
N ASP A 52 -5.30 -2.57 -12.98
CA ASP A 52 -5.25 -1.43 -13.90
C ASP A 52 -4.11 -0.47 -13.53
N LEU A 53 -3.98 -0.15 -12.24
CA LEU A 53 -2.89 0.70 -11.76
C LEU A 53 -1.50 0.05 -11.95
N ALA A 54 -1.39 -1.26 -11.78
CA ALA A 54 -0.13 -1.96 -12.04
C ALA A 54 0.26 -1.87 -13.53
N GLN A 55 -0.69 -1.97 -14.46
CA GLN A 55 -0.44 -1.76 -15.87
C GLN A 55 0.00 -0.32 -16.16
N ASP A 56 -0.72 0.67 -15.61
CA ASP A 56 -0.38 2.09 -15.74
C ASP A 56 1.02 2.42 -15.19
N VAL A 57 1.44 1.74 -14.13
CA VAL A 57 2.81 1.86 -13.59
C VAL A 57 3.83 1.42 -14.63
N PHE A 58 3.63 0.28 -15.29
CA PHE A 58 4.59 -0.19 -16.30
C PHE A 58 4.62 0.68 -17.55
N VAL A 59 3.47 1.22 -17.97
CA VAL A 59 3.44 2.21 -19.05
C VAL A 59 4.31 3.42 -18.66
N GLU A 60 4.14 3.97 -17.45
CA GLU A 60 4.95 5.11 -16.98
C GLU A 60 6.43 4.73 -16.80
N VAL A 61 6.75 3.57 -16.26
CA VAL A 61 8.13 3.07 -16.11
C VAL A 61 8.82 3.05 -17.47
N LEU A 62 8.22 2.42 -18.49
CA LEU A 62 8.82 2.29 -19.81
C LEU A 62 8.96 3.64 -20.52
N GLN A 63 7.97 4.52 -20.40
CA GLN A 63 8.01 5.87 -20.98
C GLN A 63 9.05 6.78 -20.31
N SER A 64 9.28 6.59 -19.01
CA SER A 64 10.17 7.44 -18.21
C SER A 64 11.54 6.81 -17.89
N LEU A 65 11.90 5.69 -18.53
CA LEU A 65 13.21 5.06 -18.35
C LEU A 65 14.39 6.03 -18.55
N GLY A 66 14.26 6.99 -19.48
CA GLY A 66 15.25 8.03 -19.72
C GLY A 66 15.47 8.97 -18.53
N GLN A 67 14.50 9.11 -17.62
CA GLN A 67 14.54 9.98 -16.45
C GLN A 67 15.24 9.34 -15.24
N PHE A 68 15.41 8.01 -15.25
CA PHE A 68 16.17 7.34 -14.20
C PHE A 68 17.65 7.65 -14.38
N ASP A 69 18.22 8.49 -13.52
CA ASP A 69 19.59 9.00 -13.60
C ASP A 69 20.66 8.03 -13.03
N GLY A 70 20.23 6.85 -12.57
CA GLY A 70 21.13 5.87 -11.92
C GLY A 70 21.45 6.17 -10.46
N ARG A 71 20.88 7.24 -9.88
CA ARG A 71 21.02 7.54 -8.45
C ARG A 71 20.05 6.70 -7.65
N GLY A 72 20.56 5.89 -6.74
CA GLY A 72 19.77 4.94 -5.97
C GLY A 72 19.40 3.67 -6.74
N SER A 73 18.52 2.85 -6.16
CA SER A 73 18.12 1.59 -6.76
C SER A 73 16.99 1.77 -7.79
N PHE A 74 17.08 1.05 -8.91
CA PHE A 74 16.03 1.02 -9.92
C PHE A 74 14.71 0.47 -9.35
N ALA A 75 14.79 -0.52 -8.45
CA ALA A 75 13.67 -1.03 -7.68
C ALA A 75 12.98 0.05 -6.83
N GLY A 76 13.75 0.89 -6.16
CA GLY A 76 13.24 2.03 -5.38
C GLY A 76 12.55 3.07 -6.26
N TRP A 77 13.07 3.30 -7.47
CA TRP A 77 12.47 4.22 -8.43
C TRP A 77 11.11 3.69 -8.94
N ILE A 78 11.01 2.40 -9.32
CA ILE A 78 9.73 1.77 -9.70
C ILE A 78 8.75 1.80 -8.52
N ARG A 79 9.22 1.50 -7.29
CA ARG A 79 8.39 1.57 -6.08
C ARG A 79 7.79 2.96 -5.89
N THR A 80 8.59 4.01 -6.10
CA THR A 80 8.13 5.41 -5.98
C THR A 80 7.04 5.72 -7.01
N ILE A 81 7.20 5.29 -8.27
CA ILE A 81 6.17 5.43 -9.30
C ILE A 81 4.90 4.70 -8.88
N THR A 82 5.01 3.46 -8.39
CA THR A 82 3.87 2.66 -7.94
C THR A 82 3.10 3.34 -6.81
N VAL A 83 3.79 3.78 -5.76
CA VAL A 83 3.17 4.49 -4.63
C VAL A 83 2.47 5.76 -5.10
N ARG A 84 3.16 6.58 -5.91
CA ARG A 84 2.59 7.84 -6.43
C ARG A 84 1.31 7.59 -7.23
N LYS A 85 1.29 6.62 -8.15
CA LYS A 85 0.10 6.26 -8.95
C LYS A 85 -1.06 5.83 -8.05
N CYS A 86 -0.82 4.92 -7.11
CA CYS A 86 -1.85 4.45 -6.19
C CYS A 86 -2.41 5.59 -5.32
N LEU A 87 -1.57 6.44 -4.75
CA LEU A 87 -2.03 7.55 -3.92
C LEU A 87 -2.76 8.63 -4.72
N MET A 88 -2.33 8.93 -5.95
CA MET A 88 -3.06 9.82 -6.85
C MET A 88 -4.45 9.27 -7.17
N HIS A 89 -4.57 7.96 -7.42
CA HIS A 89 -5.85 7.30 -7.60
C HIS A 89 -6.76 7.48 -6.37
N LEU A 90 -6.25 7.23 -5.16
CA LEU A 90 -6.99 7.39 -3.91
C LEU A 90 -7.42 8.85 -3.64
N ARG A 91 -6.69 9.82 -4.17
CA ARG A 91 -6.99 11.26 -4.06
C ARG A 91 -7.96 11.76 -5.11
N SER A 92 -8.25 11.00 -6.14
CA SER A 92 -9.08 11.48 -7.26
C SER A 92 -10.48 11.92 -6.79
N PRO A 93 -11.09 12.97 -7.40
CA PRO A 93 -12.43 13.41 -7.07
C PRO A 93 -13.48 12.31 -7.22
N TRP A 94 -13.29 11.43 -8.20
CA TRP A 94 -14.14 10.25 -8.43
C TRP A 94 -14.17 9.32 -7.22
N GLN A 95 -13.02 9.01 -6.63
CA GLN A 95 -12.92 8.18 -5.43
C GLN A 95 -13.52 8.90 -4.21
N ARG A 96 -13.37 10.22 -4.11
CA ARG A 96 -14.01 11.01 -3.06
C ARG A 96 -15.52 11.00 -3.18
N GLY A 97 -16.05 11.17 -4.40
CA GLY A 97 -17.49 11.10 -4.67
C GLY A 97 -18.08 9.75 -4.36
N ARG A 98 -17.39 8.65 -4.70
CA ARG A 98 -17.82 7.28 -4.36
C ARG A 98 -17.86 7.05 -2.85
N ARG A 99 -16.91 7.54 -2.07
CA ARG A 99 -16.93 7.44 -0.60
C ARG A 99 -18.15 8.13 0.00
N TRP A 100 -18.64 9.23 -0.60
CA TRP A 100 -19.87 9.87 -0.19
C TRP A 100 -21.09 8.97 -0.42
N VAL A 101 -21.13 8.30 -1.54
CA VAL A 101 -22.20 7.34 -1.88
C VAL A 101 -22.06 6.05 -1.07
N GLU A 102 -20.83 5.54 -0.88
CA GLU A 102 -20.53 4.33 -0.10
C GLU A 102 -20.63 4.57 1.42
N GLY A 103 -20.49 5.80 1.90
CA GLY A 103 -20.75 6.19 3.30
C GLY A 103 -22.22 6.15 3.69
N LEU A 104 -23.13 6.04 2.73
CA LEU A 104 -24.58 5.79 2.92
C LEU A 104 -24.93 4.28 2.85
N MET A 105 -23.99 3.42 2.51
CA MET A 105 -24.18 1.97 2.55
C MET A 105 -23.66 1.37 3.85
N PRO A 106 -24.34 0.36 4.42
CA PRO A 106 -23.90 -0.33 5.63
C PRO A 106 -22.52 -0.95 5.47
N PRO A 107 -21.79 -1.20 6.58
CA PRO A 107 -20.43 -1.72 6.59
C PRO A 107 -20.27 -3.17 6.09
N ASP A 108 -21.34 -3.78 5.58
CA ASP A 108 -21.40 -5.18 5.15
C ASP A 108 -21.17 -5.39 3.65
N ALA A 109 -20.61 -4.39 2.94
CA ALA A 109 -20.13 -4.64 1.59
C ALA A 109 -19.06 -5.74 1.65
N GLU A 110 -19.35 -6.88 1.05
CA GLU A 110 -18.48 -8.05 0.94
C GLU A 110 -17.04 -7.60 0.66
N VAL A 111 -16.18 -7.78 1.65
CA VAL A 111 -14.73 -7.71 1.44
C VAL A 111 -14.43 -8.83 0.44
N PRO A 112 -14.01 -8.52 -0.81
CA PRO A 112 -13.61 -9.58 -1.73
C PRO A 112 -12.59 -10.43 -0.99
N ALA A 113 -12.83 -11.73 -0.93
CA ALA A 113 -11.88 -12.66 -0.36
C ALA A 113 -10.53 -12.35 -1.01
N ALA A 114 -9.61 -11.77 -0.25
CA ALA A 114 -8.23 -11.63 -0.70
C ALA A 114 -7.81 -13.05 -1.02
N ASP A 115 -7.45 -13.30 -2.27
CA ASP A 115 -6.82 -14.55 -2.66
C ASP A 115 -5.61 -14.73 -1.75
N ALA A 116 -5.83 -15.41 -0.63
CA ALA A 116 -4.83 -15.74 0.37
C ALA A 116 -3.97 -16.87 -0.19
N ALA A 117 -3.20 -16.56 -1.22
CA ALA A 117 -2.08 -17.39 -1.65
C ALA A 117 -0.88 -17.06 -0.77
N GLY A 118 -0.94 -17.53 0.46
CA GLY A 118 0.16 -17.48 1.42
C GLY A 118 -0.27 -18.24 2.67
N ALA A 119 0.28 -19.42 2.86
CA ALA A 119 0.10 -20.24 4.05
C ALA A 119 0.68 -19.54 5.29
N GLY A 120 -0.07 -18.57 5.81
CA GLY A 120 0.17 -17.91 7.09
C GLY A 120 -1.03 -18.18 7.99
N GLY A 121 -0.80 -18.80 9.14
CA GLY A 121 -1.86 -19.20 10.08
C GLY A 121 -2.78 -18.04 10.50
N GLY A 122 -3.90 -18.33 11.14
CA GLY A 122 -5.06 -17.48 11.44
C GLY A 122 -4.78 -15.99 11.69
N ARG A 123 -3.69 -15.65 12.41
CA ARG A 123 -3.34 -14.26 12.72
C ARG A 123 -3.00 -13.37 11.51
N ALA A 124 -2.40 -13.94 10.46
CA ALA A 124 -2.08 -13.18 9.23
C ALA A 124 -3.36 -12.86 8.46
N LEU A 125 -4.29 -13.78 8.38
CA LEU A 125 -5.62 -13.59 7.78
C LEU A 125 -6.43 -12.56 8.58
N ASP A 126 -6.33 -12.58 9.90
CA ASP A 126 -7.01 -11.62 10.76
C ASP A 126 -6.47 -10.19 10.57
N LEU A 127 -5.16 -10.04 10.44
CA LEU A 127 -4.53 -8.75 10.14
C LEU A 127 -4.96 -8.22 8.76
N GLU A 128 -4.98 -9.07 7.73
CA GLU A 128 -5.43 -8.67 6.40
C GLU A 128 -6.89 -8.22 6.40
N ARG A 129 -7.77 -8.95 7.10
CA ARG A 129 -9.17 -8.55 7.28
C ARG A 129 -9.30 -7.24 8.06
N ALA A 130 -8.52 -7.05 9.11
CA ALA A 130 -8.52 -5.82 9.88
C ALA A 130 -8.03 -4.62 9.04
N LEU A 131 -6.97 -4.79 8.25
CA LEU A 131 -6.48 -3.77 7.32
C LEU A 131 -7.52 -3.43 6.25
N ALA A 132 -8.27 -4.41 5.75
CA ALA A 132 -9.35 -4.19 4.79
C ALA A 132 -10.52 -3.36 5.37
N ARG A 133 -10.70 -3.37 6.70
CA ARG A 133 -11.71 -2.56 7.41
C ARG A 133 -11.26 -1.12 7.70
N LEU A 134 -10.01 -0.77 7.40
CA LEU A 134 -9.55 0.61 7.44
C LEU A 134 -10.00 1.35 6.18
N GLY A 135 -10.30 2.64 6.31
CA GLY A 135 -10.45 3.50 5.13
C GLY A 135 -9.14 3.57 4.33
N ASP A 136 -9.23 3.71 3.01
CA ASP A 136 -8.11 3.63 2.07
C ASP A 136 -6.90 4.49 2.47
N THR A 137 -7.14 5.74 2.89
CA THR A 137 -6.05 6.63 3.30
C THR A 137 -5.35 6.14 4.57
N ALA A 138 -6.11 5.66 5.55
CA ALA A 138 -5.56 5.14 6.80
C ALA A 138 -4.74 3.88 6.55
N ARG A 139 -5.26 2.96 5.72
CA ARG A 139 -4.56 1.75 5.30
C ARG A 139 -3.28 2.06 4.53
N ALA A 140 -3.34 3.00 3.57
CA ALA A 140 -2.16 3.42 2.82
C ALA A 140 -1.09 4.01 3.73
N VAL A 141 -1.45 4.82 4.72
CA VAL A 141 -0.50 5.40 5.69
C VAL A 141 0.15 4.31 6.53
N VAL A 142 -0.62 3.34 7.06
CA VAL A 142 -0.08 2.19 7.80
C VAL A 142 0.91 1.41 6.94
N TRP A 143 0.51 1.05 5.72
CA TRP A 143 1.37 0.25 4.84
C TRP A 143 2.66 0.98 4.48
N LEU A 144 2.55 2.24 4.08
CA LEU A 144 3.72 3.03 3.68
C LEU A 144 4.68 3.29 4.83
N HIS A 145 4.17 3.57 6.04
CA HIS A 145 5.02 3.84 7.19
C HIS A 145 5.61 2.57 7.79
N ASP A 146 4.76 1.59 8.13
CA ASP A 146 5.17 0.43 8.94
C ASP A 146 5.84 -0.68 8.11
N VAL A 147 5.51 -0.79 6.82
CA VAL A 147 6.03 -1.86 5.95
C VAL A 147 7.04 -1.33 4.96
N GLU A 148 6.74 -0.22 4.27
CA GLU A 148 7.60 0.34 3.24
C GLU A 148 8.65 1.31 3.77
N GLY A 149 8.52 1.78 5.04
CA GLY A 149 9.52 2.61 5.71
C GLY A 149 9.53 4.07 5.28
N TYR A 150 8.43 4.58 4.71
CA TYR A 150 8.31 6.01 4.38
C TYR A 150 8.18 6.85 5.65
N THR A 151 8.81 8.01 5.64
CA THR A 151 8.65 9.01 6.69
C THR A 151 7.29 9.70 6.62
N HIS A 152 6.81 10.25 7.73
CA HIS A 152 5.57 11.03 7.73
C HIS A 152 5.61 12.25 6.81
N ALA A 153 6.79 12.84 6.60
CA ALA A 153 6.96 13.97 5.69
C ALA A 153 6.73 13.54 4.24
N GLU A 154 7.32 12.41 3.82
CA GLU A 154 7.15 11.83 2.49
C GLU A 154 5.69 11.42 2.25
N ILE A 155 5.07 10.71 3.21
CA ILE A 155 3.67 10.31 3.12
C ILE A 155 2.75 11.53 3.04
N GLY A 156 3.01 12.54 3.87
CA GLY A 156 2.25 13.80 3.85
C GLY A 156 2.32 14.47 2.47
N ALA A 157 3.52 14.62 1.91
CA ALA A 157 3.73 15.20 0.58
C ALA A 157 3.02 14.37 -0.51
N LEU A 158 3.14 13.05 -0.49
CA LEU A 158 2.49 12.15 -1.44
C LEU A 158 0.95 12.22 -1.35
N LEU A 159 0.39 12.38 -0.16
CA LEU A 159 -1.04 12.58 0.07
C LEU A 159 -1.53 14.01 -0.21
N GLY A 160 -0.63 14.95 -0.54
CA GLY A 160 -0.94 16.38 -0.73
C GLY A 160 -1.35 17.07 0.56
N GLY A 161 -0.80 16.63 1.69
CA GLY A 161 -1.02 17.13 3.03
C GLY A 161 0.29 17.34 3.79
N THR A 162 0.21 17.33 5.11
CA THR A 162 1.34 17.56 6.01
C THR A 162 1.79 16.29 6.72
N ALA A 163 3.00 16.31 7.28
CA ALA A 163 3.49 15.23 8.14
C ALA A 163 2.54 15.00 9.35
N SER A 164 1.92 16.06 9.88
CA SER A 164 0.95 15.97 10.98
C SER A 164 -0.31 15.18 10.57
N LEU A 165 -0.79 15.37 9.32
CA LEU A 165 -1.89 14.57 8.78
C LEU A 165 -1.54 13.08 8.79
N SER A 166 -0.36 12.73 8.29
CA SER A 166 0.12 11.34 8.27
C SER A 166 0.22 10.74 9.69
N LYS A 167 0.82 11.49 10.65
CA LYS A 167 0.89 11.06 12.05
C LYS A 167 -0.49 10.79 12.65
N SER A 168 -1.42 11.73 12.48
CA SER A 168 -2.78 11.60 13.01
C SER A 168 -3.54 10.43 12.40
N GLN A 169 -3.35 10.18 11.11
CA GLN A 169 -3.94 9.02 10.42
C GLN A 169 -3.37 7.71 10.95
N LEU A 170 -2.05 7.63 11.14
CA LEU A 170 -1.39 6.42 11.65
C LEU A 170 -1.87 6.08 13.06
N VAL A 171 -1.92 7.06 13.96
CA VAL A 171 -2.39 6.86 15.35
C VAL A 171 -3.81 6.32 15.37
N ARG A 172 -4.72 6.93 14.60
CA ARG A 172 -6.13 6.46 14.52
C ARG A 172 -6.23 5.07 13.88
N ALA A 173 -5.44 4.81 12.86
CA ALA A 173 -5.42 3.51 12.20
C ALA A 173 -4.93 2.41 13.14
N HIS A 174 -3.85 2.64 13.90
CA HIS A 174 -3.35 1.68 14.89
C HIS A 174 -4.36 1.43 16.02
N ALA A 175 -5.04 2.49 16.51
CA ALA A 175 -6.11 2.32 17.50
C ALA A 175 -7.22 1.41 16.96
N ARG A 176 -7.67 1.66 15.71
CA ARG A 176 -8.71 0.85 15.07
C ARG A 176 -8.28 -0.58 14.80
N LEU A 177 -7.03 -0.80 14.36
CA LEU A 177 -6.49 -2.14 14.17
C LEU A 177 -6.43 -2.92 15.48
N ARG A 178 -6.06 -2.27 16.58
CA ARG A 178 -6.04 -2.90 17.91
C ARG A 178 -7.45 -3.36 18.32
N GLU A 179 -8.45 -2.50 18.16
CA GLU A 179 -9.86 -2.86 18.43
C GLU A 179 -10.33 -4.06 17.57
N LEU A 180 -9.91 -4.12 16.29
CA LEU A 180 -10.32 -5.18 15.37
C LEU A 180 -9.59 -6.51 15.61
N LEU A 181 -8.40 -6.47 16.19
CA LEU A 181 -7.55 -7.66 16.43
C LEU A 181 -7.64 -8.17 17.87
N GLU A 182 -8.15 -7.37 18.80
CA GLU A 182 -8.44 -7.86 20.15
C GLU A 182 -9.68 -8.78 20.08
N PRO A 183 -9.58 -10.05 20.48
CA PRO A 183 -10.76 -10.91 20.57
C PRO A 183 -11.71 -10.33 21.61
N ASP A 184 -13.02 -10.28 21.30
CA ASP A 184 -14.07 -9.92 22.23
C ASP A 184 -13.92 -10.73 23.53
N GLY A 185 -13.34 -10.17 24.58
CA GLY A 185 -13.24 -10.86 25.85
C GLY A 185 -12.27 -10.35 26.90
N VAL A 186 -11.38 -9.41 26.60
CA VAL A 186 -10.54 -8.82 27.66
C VAL A 186 -10.80 -7.32 27.79
N LYS A 187 -12.00 -6.98 28.24
CA LYS A 187 -12.19 -5.72 28.97
C LYS A 187 -11.45 -5.90 30.28
N THR A 188 -10.19 -5.45 30.32
CA THR A 188 -9.50 -5.28 31.60
C THR A 188 -10.23 -4.18 32.35
N SER A 189 -11.24 -4.62 33.14
CA SER A 189 -11.88 -3.78 34.14
C SER A 189 -10.78 -3.37 35.10
N CYS A 190 -10.28 -2.14 34.98
CA CYS A 190 -9.60 -1.49 36.10
C CYS A 190 -10.59 -1.38 37.24
N MET A 191 -10.58 -2.35 38.14
CA MET A 191 -11.22 -2.21 39.45
C MET A 191 -10.46 -1.10 40.19
N PRO A 192 -11.17 -0.08 40.69
CA PRO A 192 -10.55 0.87 41.59
C PRO A 192 -10.19 0.10 42.87
N VAL A 193 -8.89 0.11 43.21
CA VAL A 193 -8.44 -0.37 44.54
C VAL A 193 -9.05 0.55 45.57
N SER A 194 -10.08 0.05 46.26
CA SER A 194 -10.59 0.72 47.47
C SER A 194 -9.51 0.63 48.55
N THR A 195 -8.81 1.72 48.75
CA THR A 195 -8.00 1.90 49.96
C THR A 195 -8.97 2.24 51.07
N ASN A 196 -9.28 1.27 51.89
CA ASN A 196 -9.93 1.48 53.17
C ASN A 196 -8.89 1.19 54.25
N CYS A 197 -8.51 2.18 54.99
CA CYS A 197 -8.21 2.32 56.43
C CYS A 197 -7.18 3.40 56.69
#